data_9ee6e8023d79dd750da3f8b54db275f0
#
_entry.id   9ee6e8023d79dd750da3f8b54db275f0
#
_cell.length_a   1.000
_cell.length_b   1.000
_cell.length_c   1.000
_cell.angle_alpha   90.00
_cell.angle_beta   90.00
_cell.angle_gamma   90.00
#
_symmetry.space_group_name_H-M   'P 1'
#
loop_
_entity.id
_entity.type
_entity.pdbx_description
1 polymer ?
#
loop_
_entity_poly.entity_id
_entity_poly.type
_entity_poly.pdbx_seq_one_letter_code
_entity_poly.pdbx_strand_id
1 'polypeptide(L)'
;MQFMIKRILHKYDFLHAGFMITDGWYKCNNSNYRISHGRVNYGGHAVVIVGADTEGVYIANSWGQSWGAKGFGLMPWNVFKQEFMYACYLQNCFEDWNDF
;
A
#
# COMPACT_ATOMS: atom_id res chain seq x y z
N MET A 1 -13.17 4.61 -2.66
CA MET A 1 -11.84 4.66 -2.00
C MET A 1 -10.73 5.12 -2.93
N GLN A 2 -10.57 4.50 -4.09
CA GLN A 2 -9.50 4.88 -5.04
C GLN A 2 -9.47 6.37 -5.34
N PHE A 3 -10.61 6.92 -5.65
CA PHE A 3 -10.74 8.34 -6.00
C PHE A 3 -10.28 9.23 -4.85
N MET A 4 -10.67 8.90 -3.63
CA MET A 4 -10.30 9.68 -2.45
C MET A 4 -8.81 9.60 -2.17
N ILE A 5 -8.23 8.43 -2.32
CA ILE A 5 -6.78 8.26 -2.12
C ILE A 5 -6.00 9.12 -3.11
N LYS A 6 -6.41 9.13 -4.38
CA LYS A 6 -5.75 9.95 -5.39
C LYS A 6 -5.85 11.43 -5.06
N ARG A 7 -7.01 11.88 -4.58
CA ARG A 7 -7.21 13.29 -4.20
C ARG A 7 -6.33 13.67 -3.01
N ILE A 8 -6.27 12.81 -2.00
CA ILE A 8 -5.45 13.06 -0.81
C ILE A 8 -3.97 13.14 -1.18
N LEU A 9 -3.51 12.22 -2.03
CA LEU A 9 -2.12 12.23 -2.48
C LEU A 9 -1.78 13.47 -3.29
N HIS A 10 -2.72 13.95 -4.11
CA HIS A 10 -2.51 15.16 -4.87
C HIS A 10 -2.31 16.37 -3.95
N LYS A 11 -3.01 16.41 -2.83
CA LYS A 11 -2.95 17.52 -1.89
C LYS A 11 -1.80 17.41 -0.89
N TYR A 12 -1.53 16.20 -0.37
CA TYR A 12 -0.62 16.01 0.76
C TYR A 12 0.62 15.19 0.44
N ASP A 13 0.76 14.70 -0.78
CA ASP A 13 1.93 13.96 -1.31
C ASP A 13 2.08 12.53 -0.80
N PHE A 14 1.61 12.21 0.39
CA PHE A 14 1.74 10.85 0.91
C PHE A 14 0.69 10.54 1.97
N LEU A 15 0.51 9.24 2.22
CA LEU A 15 -0.38 8.71 3.26
C LEU A 15 0.38 7.68 4.07
N HIS A 16 0.25 7.73 5.39
CA HIS A 16 0.65 6.60 6.22
C HIS A 16 -0.44 5.55 6.15
N ALA A 17 -0.05 4.28 5.99
CA ALA A 17 -1.03 3.22 5.84
C ALA A 17 -0.57 1.94 6.52
N GLY A 18 -1.53 1.16 6.98
CA GLY A 18 -1.29 -0.17 7.51
C GLY A 18 -2.00 -1.21 6.68
N PHE A 19 -1.32 -2.32 6.45
CA PHE A 19 -1.84 -3.45 5.72
C PHE A 19 -1.64 -4.74 6.50
N MET A 20 -2.56 -5.66 6.36
CA MET A 20 -2.39 -7.02 6.84
C MET A 20 -1.58 -7.75 5.77
N ILE A 21 -0.26 -7.85 5.97
CA ILE A 21 0.63 -8.36 4.92
C ILE A 21 0.60 -9.87 4.81
N THR A 22 0.88 -10.35 3.62
CA THR A 22 0.94 -11.77 3.31
C THR A 22 2.29 -12.12 2.70
N ASP A 23 2.51 -13.41 2.43
CA ASP A 23 3.73 -13.87 1.80
C ASP A 23 3.96 -13.29 0.41
N GLY A 24 2.92 -12.74 -0.23
CA GLY A 24 3.08 -12.05 -1.51
C GLY A 24 4.01 -10.85 -1.46
N TRP A 25 4.13 -10.20 -0.30
CA TRP A 25 5.04 -9.08 -0.11
C TRP A 25 6.51 -9.52 -0.17
N TYR A 26 6.81 -10.70 0.37
CA TYR A 26 8.19 -11.18 0.44
C TYR A 26 8.74 -11.64 -0.90
N LYS A 27 7.89 -11.75 -1.92
CA LYS A 27 8.29 -12.16 -3.25
C LYS A 27 8.72 -10.99 -4.15
N CYS A 28 8.58 -9.76 -3.67
CA CYS A 28 8.89 -8.57 -4.46
C CYS A 28 10.39 -8.34 -4.56
N ASN A 29 10.84 -8.02 -5.78
CA ASN A 29 12.24 -7.67 -6.07
C ASN A 29 12.26 -6.70 -7.25
N ASN A 30 13.45 -6.29 -7.70
CA ASN A 30 13.58 -5.32 -8.78
C ASN A 30 12.97 -5.77 -10.10
N SER A 31 12.90 -7.09 -10.32
CA SER A 31 12.30 -7.64 -11.55
C SER A 31 10.79 -7.78 -11.42
N ASN A 32 10.27 -7.85 -10.20
CA ASN A 32 8.84 -7.99 -9.95
C ASN A 32 8.48 -7.24 -8.67
N TYR A 33 8.06 -6.01 -8.82
CA TYR A 33 7.68 -5.17 -7.67
C TYR A 33 6.18 -5.08 -7.47
N ARG A 34 5.40 -5.90 -8.16
CA ARG A 34 3.95 -5.96 -8.03
C ARG A 34 3.60 -6.88 -6.87
N ILE A 35 2.95 -6.33 -5.84
CA ILE A 35 2.57 -7.09 -4.65
C ILE A 35 1.38 -7.96 -4.99
N SER A 36 1.46 -9.24 -4.65
CA SER A 36 0.35 -10.16 -4.79
C SER A 36 -0.23 -10.48 -3.41
N HIS A 37 -1.50 -10.89 -3.38
CA HIS A 37 -2.13 -11.34 -2.15
C HIS A 37 -1.79 -12.82 -1.97
N GLY A 38 -1.04 -13.12 -0.93
CA GLY A 38 -0.61 -14.49 -0.66
C GLY A 38 -1.58 -15.22 0.25
N ARG A 39 -1.17 -16.41 0.68
CA ARG A 39 -2.01 -17.28 1.51
C ARG A 39 -1.69 -17.21 2.99
N VAL A 40 -0.46 -16.87 3.34
CA VAL A 40 -0.01 -16.82 4.73
C VAL A 40 -0.04 -15.39 5.20
N ASN A 41 -0.74 -15.15 6.31
CA ASN A 41 -0.87 -13.83 6.92
C ASN A 41 0.22 -13.65 7.96
N TYR A 42 1.00 -12.57 7.84
CA TYR A 42 2.11 -12.26 8.76
C TYR A 42 1.81 -11.11 9.71
N GLY A 43 0.57 -10.62 9.73
CA GLY A 43 0.17 -9.54 10.63
C GLY A 43 0.21 -8.17 9.98
N GLY A 44 0.02 -7.14 10.81
CA GLY A 44 -0.03 -5.76 10.35
C GLY A 44 1.34 -5.18 10.10
N HIS A 45 1.43 -4.30 9.09
CA HIS A 45 2.69 -3.64 8.74
C HIS A 45 2.38 -2.21 8.28
N ALA A 46 3.12 -1.26 8.81
CA ALA A 46 2.95 0.15 8.48
C ALA A 46 3.91 0.56 7.36
N VAL A 47 3.38 1.27 6.38
CA VAL A 47 4.12 1.75 5.22
C VAL A 47 3.65 3.15 4.85
N VAL A 48 4.24 3.72 3.81
CA VAL A 48 3.83 5.01 3.26
C VAL A 48 3.35 4.80 1.83
N ILE A 49 2.14 5.29 1.53
CA ILE A 49 1.63 5.34 0.16
C ILE A 49 2.11 6.67 -0.44
N VAL A 50 2.85 6.60 -1.54
CA VAL A 50 3.45 7.75 -2.18
C VAL A 50 2.86 8.09 -3.55
N GLY A 51 1.98 7.25 -4.06
CA GLY A 51 1.32 7.50 -5.34
C GLY A 51 0.19 6.53 -5.57
N ALA A 52 -0.64 6.84 -6.57
CA ALA A 52 -1.74 5.97 -6.97
C ALA A 52 -2.13 6.28 -8.42
N ASP A 53 -2.52 5.25 -9.14
CA ASP A 53 -3.04 5.39 -10.50
C ASP A 53 -4.14 4.35 -10.74
N THR A 54 -4.46 4.08 -11.99
CA THR A 54 -5.51 3.11 -12.32
C THR A 54 -5.15 1.68 -11.93
N GLU A 55 -3.87 1.36 -11.79
CA GLU A 55 -3.42 0.01 -11.44
C GLU A 55 -3.47 -0.25 -9.94
N GLY A 56 -3.15 0.74 -9.12
CA GLY A 56 -3.09 0.55 -7.68
C GLY A 56 -2.39 1.69 -6.96
N VAL A 57 -1.85 1.38 -5.79
CA VAL A 57 -1.07 2.33 -4.99
C VAL A 57 0.40 1.97 -5.03
N TYR A 58 1.25 3.00 -4.94
CA TYR A 58 2.70 2.83 -4.87
C TYR A 58 3.14 3.01 -3.43
N ILE A 59 3.85 2.02 -2.91
CA ILE A 59 4.19 1.89 -1.50
C ILE A 59 5.69 2.04 -1.33
N ALA A 60 6.08 2.92 -0.41
CA ALA A 60 7.46 3.00 0.08
C ALA A 60 7.55 2.12 1.33
N ASN A 61 8.40 1.08 1.26
CA ASN A 61 8.57 0.12 2.34
C ASN A 61 9.92 0.33 3.01
N SER A 62 10.06 -0.18 4.24
CA SER A 62 11.26 -0.03 5.05
C SER A 62 12.15 -1.27 5.06
N TRP A 63 11.98 -2.18 4.12
CA TRP A 63 12.74 -3.43 4.07
C TRP A 63 14.02 -3.38 3.24
N GLY A 64 14.47 -2.18 2.89
CA GLY A 64 15.71 -2.01 2.14
C GLY A 64 15.48 -1.96 0.64
N GLN A 65 16.56 -1.65 -0.09
CA GLN A 65 16.47 -1.43 -1.53
C GLN A 65 16.36 -2.70 -2.37
N SER A 66 16.62 -3.87 -1.77
CA SER A 66 16.44 -5.13 -2.49
C SER A 66 14.98 -5.57 -2.56
N TRP A 67 14.12 -5.00 -1.73
CA TRP A 67 12.69 -5.28 -1.79
C TRP A 67 12.05 -4.36 -2.84
N GLY A 68 11.26 -4.98 -3.72
CA GLY A 68 10.56 -4.23 -4.75
C GLY A 68 11.52 -3.50 -5.68
N ALA A 69 11.04 -2.43 -6.27
CA ALA A 69 11.87 -1.56 -7.12
C ALA A 69 12.56 -0.54 -6.22
N LYS A 70 13.76 -0.89 -5.73
CA LYS A 70 14.56 -0.04 -4.84
C LYS A 70 13.81 0.41 -3.60
N GLY A 71 13.04 -0.50 -3.01
CA GLY A 71 12.27 -0.22 -1.80
C GLY A 71 10.82 0.18 -2.04
N PHE A 72 10.39 0.28 -3.31
CA PHE A 72 9.03 0.65 -3.67
C PHE A 72 8.29 -0.53 -4.29
N GLY A 73 7.00 -0.65 -3.98
CA GLY A 73 6.17 -1.70 -4.55
C GLY A 73 4.86 -1.13 -5.10
N LEU A 74 4.27 -1.83 -6.05
CA LEU A 74 2.96 -1.51 -6.58
C LEU A 74 1.96 -2.50 -6.00
N MET A 75 0.96 -1.99 -5.29
CA MET A 75 -0.14 -2.82 -4.80
C MET A 75 -1.37 -2.60 -5.68
N PRO A 76 -1.76 -3.60 -6.48
CA PRO A 76 -2.98 -3.49 -7.28
C PRO A 76 -4.20 -3.24 -6.41
N TRP A 77 -5.22 -2.58 -6.96
CA TRP A 77 -6.41 -2.25 -6.18
C TRP A 77 -7.14 -3.48 -5.64
N ASN A 78 -7.12 -4.60 -6.35
CA ASN A 78 -7.74 -5.82 -5.84
C ASN A 78 -7.03 -6.40 -4.62
N VAL A 79 -5.70 -6.23 -4.53
CA VAL A 79 -4.95 -6.63 -3.35
C VAL A 79 -5.19 -5.62 -2.22
N PHE A 80 -5.22 -4.34 -2.56
CA PHE A 80 -5.51 -3.27 -1.59
C PHE A 80 -6.80 -3.56 -0.84
N LYS A 81 -7.88 -3.91 -1.55
CA LYS A 81 -9.16 -4.19 -0.93
C LYS A 81 -9.09 -5.33 0.09
N GLN A 82 -8.22 -6.30 -0.13
CA GLN A 82 -8.11 -7.47 0.72
C GLN A 82 -7.22 -7.24 1.93
N GLU A 83 -6.22 -6.36 1.84
CA GLU A 83 -5.20 -6.23 2.87
C GLU A 83 -5.23 -4.91 3.62
N PHE A 84 -6.00 -3.94 3.15
CA PHE A 84 -6.06 -2.61 3.76
C PHE A 84 -6.60 -2.64 5.18
N MET A 85 -5.90 -1.99 6.11
CA MET A 85 -6.33 -1.84 7.49
C MET A 85 -6.72 -0.41 7.82
N TYR A 86 -5.85 0.55 7.51
CA TYR A 86 -6.09 1.96 7.81
C TYR A 86 -5.17 2.84 6.95
N ALA A 87 -5.55 4.10 6.83
CA ALA A 87 -4.68 5.13 6.26
C ALA A 87 -4.90 6.44 6.97
N CYS A 88 -3.84 7.25 7.05
CA CYS A 88 -3.86 8.53 7.74
C CYS A 88 -3.16 9.60 6.93
N TYR A 89 -3.73 10.79 6.92
CA TYR A 89 -3.08 12.00 6.43
C TYR A 89 -3.29 13.09 7.49
N LEU A 90 -2.20 13.77 7.85
CA LEU A 90 -2.22 14.69 8.98
C LEU A 90 -2.75 13.96 10.23
N GLN A 91 -3.85 14.46 10.84
CA GLN A 91 -4.47 13.84 12.00
C GLN A 91 -5.72 13.04 11.67
N ASN A 92 -6.03 12.89 10.38
CA ASN A 92 -7.23 12.20 9.92
C ASN A 92 -6.91 10.78 9.50
N CYS A 93 -7.57 9.81 10.12
CA CYS A 93 -7.38 8.40 9.79
C CYS A 93 -8.70 7.78 9.42
N PHE A 94 -8.65 6.78 8.54
CA PHE A 94 -9.81 6.00 8.15
C PHE A 94 -9.43 4.53 8.03
N GLU A 95 -10.38 3.68 8.37
CA GLU A 95 -10.14 2.23 8.46
C GLU A 95 -11.07 1.44 7.57
N ASP A 96 -12.22 1.99 7.24
CA ASP A 96 -13.23 1.27 6.49
C ASP A 96 -13.17 1.68 5.03
N TRP A 97 -13.18 0.69 4.15
CA TRP A 97 -13.28 0.90 2.72
C TRP A 97 -14.45 1.81 2.34
N ASN A 98 -15.51 1.80 3.16
CA ASN A 98 -16.73 2.56 2.92
C ASN A 98 -16.75 3.92 3.63
N ASP A 99 -15.64 4.38 4.20
CA ASP A 99 -15.60 5.66 4.91
C ASP A 99 -15.77 6.87 3.98
N PHE A 100 -15.74 6.66 2.68
CA PHE A 100 -15.91 7.72 1.69
C PHE A 100 -17.09 7.46 0.79
#